data_0c9bfa3de5fb90642fefed8c218ad320
#
_entry.id   0c9bfa3de5fb90642fefed8c218ad320
#
_cell.length_a   1.000
_cell.length_b   1.000
_cell.length_c   1.000
_cell.angle_alpha   90.00
_cell.angle_beta   90.00
_cell.angle_gamma   90.00
#
_symmetry.space_group_name_H-M   'P 1'
#
loop_
_entity.id
_entity.type
_entity.pdbx_description
1 polymer ?
#
loop_
_entity_poly.entity_id
_entity_poly.type
_entity_poly.pdbx_seq_one_letter_code
_entity_poly.pdbx_strand_id
1 'polypeptide(L)'
;ENNCYKLRDFKYTLNIILMLYLPNFLILHQINLQMKLISSLILIIILLSNTLLQAQDYQAPLDFRMLLSGTFGELRGNHFHAGIDIKTEGVEGQKVYSIADGYISRIKVSTWGYGKAIYITHPKTGHTSVYAHLKTFSTKIDSIVKKEHYKKESFEINFYPNKDALSVNKGEIIALSGNSGGSSGAHLHFEIRDTQTERPINPLQFGFNIADNIAPTLKKLKIYALDTTLIDGYRKSKIITINKKDDKYSIDETPIINGSFAVGIFTYDRLNDSYNK
;
A
#
# COMPACT_ATOMS: atom_id res chain seq x y z
N GLU A 1 63.30 28.16 -62.04
CA GLU A 1 61.83 28.38 -62.20
C GLU A 1 60.93 27.27 -61.66
N ASN A 2 61.46 26.16 -61.11
CA ASN A 2 60.66 24.99 -60.73
C ASN A 2 60.22 24.90 -59.29
N ASN A 3 60.50 25.91 -58.44
CA ASN A 3 60.16 25.82 -56.99
C ASN A 3 58.92 26.67 -56.55
N CYS A 4 58.39 27.49 -57.45
CA CYS A 4 57.26 28.35 -57.08
C CYS A 4 55.88 27.66 -57.19
N TYR A 5 55.75 26.63 -58.00
CA TYR A 5 54.48 25.91 -58.18
C TYR A 5 54.16 24.94 -57.03
N LYS A 6 55.18 24.30 -56.43
CA LYS A 6 54.97 23.37 -55.32
C LYS A 6 54.43 24.01 -54.04
N LEU A 7 54.75 25.26 -53.77
CA LEU A 7 54.29 25.98 -52.59
C LEU A 7 52.86 26.53 -52.75
N ARG A 8 52.42 26.81 -53.97
CA ARG A 8 51.05 27.25 -54.27
C ARG A 8 50.05 26.11 -54.10
N ASP A 9 50.34 24.95 -54.62
CA ASP A 9 49.49 23.76 -54.55
C ASP A 9 49.35 23.24 -53.09
N PHE A 10 50.43 23.29 -52.30
CA PHE A 10 50.38 22.95 -50.90
C PHE A 10 49.50 23.88 -50.05
N LYS A 11 49.47 25.17 -50.34
CA LYS A 11 48.60 26.15 -49.69
C LYS A 11 47.12 25.92 -50.03
N TYR A 12 46.80 25.62 -51.30
CA TYR A 12 45.42 25.33 -51.71
C TYR A 12 44.93 23.99 -51.14
N THR A 13 45.74 22.98 -51.12
CA THR A 13 45.38 21.68 -50.53
C THR A 13 45.16 21.80 -49.03
N LEU A 14 46.01 22.54 -48.31
CA LEU A 14 45.84 22.77 -46.86
C LEU A 14 44.58 23.55 -46.55
N ASN A 15 44.22 24.58 -47.34
CA ASN A 15 42.99 25.36 -47.18
C ASN A 15 41.73 24.55 -47.46
N ILE A 16 41.75 23.65 -48.46
CA ILE A 16 40.61 22.74 -48.75
C ILE A 16 40.44 21.72 -47.61
N ILE A 17 41.54 21.15 -47.10
CA ILE A 17 41.48 20.25 -45.95
C ILE A 17 40.94 20.98 -44.70
N LEU A 18 41.39 22.20 -44.42
CA LEU A 18 40.88 22.98 -43.31
C LEU A 18 39.38 23.31 -43.49
N MET A 19 38.94 23.66 -44.73
CA MET A 19 37.52 23.95 -45.01
C MET A 19 36.60 22.75 -44.85
N LEU A 20 37.08 21.54 -45.18
CA LEU A 20 36.28 20.32 -45.15
C LEU A 20 36.23 19.68 -43.73
N TYR A 21 37.30 19.79 -42.95
CA TYR A 21 37.40 19.13 -41.64
C TYR A 21 37.05 20.02 -40.45
N LEU A 22 37.25 21.35 -40.53
CA LEU A 22 36.94 22.26 -39.40
C LEU A 22 35.46 22.30 -39.05
N PRO A 23 34.50 22.38 -40.00
CA PRO A 23 33.07 22.36 -39.67
C PRO A 23 32.64 21.04 -39.02
N ASN A 24 33.15 19.92 -39.53
CA ASN A 24 32.84 18.59 -38.98
C ASN A 24 33.38 18.45 -37.54
N PHE A 25 34.56 18.96 -37.27
CA PHE A 25 35.18 18.93 -35.93
C PHE A 25 34.38 19.81 -34.95
N LEU A 26 33.90 20.99 -35.35
CA LEU A 26 33.07 21.85 -34.49
C LEU A 26 31.70 21.22 -34.23
N ILE A 27 31.09 20.60 -35.24
CA ILE A 27 29.82 19.87 -35.08
C ILE A 27 29.99 18.69 -34.11
N LEU A 28 31.04 17.87 -34.27
CA LEU A 28 31.34 16.77 -33.37
C LEU A 28 31.62 17.23 -31.93
N HIS A 29 32.31 18.37 -31.77
CA HIS A 29 32.55 18.96 -30.46
C HIS A 29 31.25 19.43 -29.79
N GLN A 30 30.36 20.10 -30.54
CA GLN A 30 29.03 20.51 -30.06
C GLN A 30 28.15 19.31 -29.67
N ILE A 31 28.11 18.27 -30.49
CA ILE A 31 27.39 17.00 -30.17
C ILE A 31 27.93 16.39 -28.89
N ASN A 32 29.23 16.32 -28.74
CA ASN A 32 29.87 15.74 -27.55
C ASN A 32 29.58 16.56 -26.27
N LEU A 33 29.54 17.88 -26.40
CA LEU A 33 29.16 18.78 -25.29
C LEU A 33 27.68 18.61 -24.90
N GLN A 34 26.78 18.53 -25.89
CA GLN A 34 25.34 18.28 -25.63
C GLN A 34 25.12 16.89 -25.02
N MET A 35 25.79 15.85 -25.47
CA MET A 35 25.71 14.52 -24.88
C MET A 35 26.17 14.53 -23.41
N LYS A 36 27.23 15.25 -23.07
CA LYS A 36 27.67 15.41 -21.69
C LYS A 36 26.66 16.16 -20.82
N LEU A 37 26.04 17.19 -21.33
CA LEU A 37 24.99 17.93 -20.62
C LEU A 37 23.76 17.06 -20.37
N ILE A 38 23.31 16.31 -21.39
CA ILE A 38 22.18 15.38 -21.28
C ILE A 38 22.50 14.28 -20.25
N SER A 39 23.68 13.68 -20.32
CA SER A 39 24.07 12.65 -19.34
C SER A 39 24.16 13.16 -17.91
N SER A 40 24.65 14.40 -17.71
CA SER A 40 24.66 15.05 -16.40
C SER A 40 23.25 15.35 -15.89
N LEU A 41 22.35 15.80 -16.76
CA LEU A 41 20.95 16.04 -16.40
C LEU A 41 20.23 14.75 -16.01
N ILE A 42 20.43 13.67 -16.77
CA ILE A 42 19.89 12.34 -16.44
C ILE A 42 20.43 11.86 -15.08
N LEU A 43 21.72 12.04 -14.81
CA LEU A 43 22.32 11.67 -13.53
C LEU A 43 21.71 12.46 -12.37
N ILE A 44 21.49 13.78 -12.56
CA ILE A 44 20.83 14.62 -11.56
C ILE A 44 19.39 14.17 -11.33
N ILE A 45 18.63 13.83 -12.37
CA ILE A 45 17.26 13.32 -12.26
C ILE A 45 17.25 11.99 -11.50
N ILE A 46 18.19 11.07 -11.78
CA ILE A 46 18.32 9.80 -11.07
C ILE A 46 18.68 10.05 -9.59
N LEU A 47 19.57 10.97 -9.29
CA LEU A 47 19.94 11.31 -7.91
C LEU A 47 18.77 11.95 -7.16
N LEU A 48 18.01 12.83 -7.80
CA LEU A 48 16.80 13.44 -7.22
C LEU A 48 15.67 12.43 -7.03
N SER A 49 15.50 11.46 -7.94
CA SER A 49 14.46 10.43 -7.80
C SER A 49 14.73 9.48 -6.63
N ASN A 50 15.98 9.22 -6.28
CA ASN A 50 16.32 8.39 -5.12
C ASN A 50 15.98 9.07 -3.78
N THR A 51 15.86 10.39 -3.72
CA THR A 51 15.43 11.08 -2.49
C THR A 51 13.93 10.97 -2.23
N LEU A 52 13.12 10.59 -3.24
CA LEU A 52 11.67 10.41 -3.11
C LEU A 52 11.28 8.98 -2.68
N LEU A 53 12.21 8.03 -2.75
CA LEU A 53 12.00 6.66 -2.27
C LEU A 53 12.53 6.51 -0.82
N GLN A 54 12.12 7.38 0.10
CA GLN A 54 12.22 7.03 1.51
C GLN A 54 11.22 5.90 1.75
N ALA A 55 11.72 4.68 1.93
CA ALA A 55 10.94 3.60 2.49
C ALA A 55 10.29 4.13 3.77
N GLN A 56 8.97 4.12 3.84
CA GLN A 56 8.25 4.58 5.01
C GLN A 56 8.55 3.59 6.13
N ASP A 57 9.49 3.96 7.00
CA ASP A 57 9.91 3.14 8.13
C ASP A 57 8.84 3.22 9.23
N TYR A 58 7.75 2.49 9.05
CA TYR A 58 6.73 2.32 10.08
C TYR A 58 7.18 1.28 11.10
N GLN A 59 6.96 1.60 12.38
CA GLN A 59 7.06 0.61 13.45
C GLN A 59 5.81 -0.27 13.47
N ALA A 60 5.96 -1.53 13.86
CA ALA A 60 4.80 -2.40 14.08
C ALA A 60 3.90 -1.83 15.20
N PRO A 61 2.57 -1.95 15.06
CA PRO A 61 1.63 -1.47 16.08
C PRO A 61 1.64 -2.32 17.37
N LEU A 62 2.26 -3.48 17.35
CA LEU A 62 2.46 -4.39 18.49
C LEU A 62 3.94 -4.78 18.55
N ASP A 63 4.46 -5.13 19.73
CA ASP A 63 5.87 -5.45 19.99
C ASP A 63 6.22 -6.95 19.93
N PHE A 64 5.32 -7.75 19.38
CA PHE A 64 5.52 -9.18 19.15
C PHE A 64 5.18 -9.59 17.71
N ARG A 65 5.46 -10.84 17.36
CA ARG A 65 5.18 -11.39 16.04
C ARG A 65 3.70 -11.26 15.71
N MET A 66 3.39 -10.53 14.64
CA MET A 66 2.02 -10.33 14.19
C MET A 66 1.49 -11.55 13.44
N LEU A 67 0.45 -12.16 13.99
CA LEU A 67 -0.36 -13.19 13.33
C LEU A 67 -1.73 -12.60 13.03
N LEU A 68 -2.24 -12.78 11.82
CA LEU A 68 -3.51 -12.20 11.41
C LEU A 68 -4.68 -13.15 11.69
N SER A 69 -5.83 -12.59 12.06
CA SER A 69 -7.14 -13.24 12.07
C SER A 69 -8.07 -12.68 10.99
N GLY A 70 -7.71 -11.59 10.35
CA GLY A 70 -8.42 -10.98 9.23
C GLY A 70 -7.47 -10.20 8.33
N THR A 71 -7.67 -10.27 7.01
CA THR A 71 -6.86 -9.62 6.01
C THR A 71 -7.57 -8.43 5.39
N PHE A 72 -6.80 -7.50 4.80
CA PHE A 72 -7.33 -6.35 4.06
C PHE A 72 -8.14 -6.82 2.85
N GLY A 73 -9.30 -6.20 2.65
CA GLY A 73 -10.20 -6.53 1.53
C GLY A 73 -11.00 -7.82 1.71
N GLU A 74 -10.88 -8.51 2.84
CA GLU A 74 -11.69 -9.68 3.15
C GLU A 74 -13.18 -9.31 3.14
N LEU A 75 -14.01 -10.12 2.50
CA LEU A 75 -15.45 -9.89 2.43
C LEU A 75 -16.10 -10.17 3.80
N ARG A 76 -16.71 -9.18 4.38
CA ARG A 76 -17.53 -9.25 5.58
C ARG A 76 -19.02 -9.26 5.19
N GLY A 77 -19.91 -9.34 6.14
CA GLY A 77 -21.35 -9.49 5.87
C GLY A 77 -21.96 -8.43 4.95
N ASN A 78 -21.47 -7.19 5.00
CA ASN A 78 -22.00 -6.05 4.21
C ASN A 78 -20.93 -5.07 3.71
N HIS A 79 -19.64 -5.36 3.90
CA HIS A 79 -18.54 -4.49 3.50
C HIS A 79 -17.25 -5.29 3.32
N PHE A 80 -16.24 -4.67 2.71
CA PHE A 80 -14.87 -5.19 2.70
C PHE A 80 -14.12 -4.72 3.94
N HIS A 81 -13.27 -5.59 4.48
CA HIS A 81 -12.43 -5.29 5.62
C HIS A 81 -11.43 -4.18 5.29
N ALA A 82 -11.48 -3.07 6.03
CA ALA A 82 -10.71 -1.86 5.73
C ALA A 82 -9.25 -1.91 6.25
N GLY A 83 -8.88 -2.96 6.98
CA GLY A 83 -7.57 -3.11 7.59
C GLY A 83 -7.13 -4.54 7.73
N ILE A 84 -6.35 -4.79 8.76
CA ILE A 84 -5.94 -6.13 9.20
C ILE A 84 -6.35 -6.32 10.65
N ASP A 85 -6.73 -7.55 11.01
CA ASP A 85 -6.99 -7.93 12.40
C ASP A 85 -5.79 -8.72 12.92
N ILE A 86 -5.10 -8.18 13.91
CA ILE A 86 -3.89 -8.75 14.48
C ILE A 86 -4.25 -9.48 15.77
N LYS A 87 -3.93 -10.78 15.85
CA LYS A 87 -4.16 -11.58 17.05
C LYS A 87 -3.34 -11.06 18.23
N THR A 88 -3.95 -11.02 19.40
CA THR A 88 -3.33 -10.61 20.66
C THR A 88 -3.23 -11.80 21.63
N GLU A 89 -2.89 -12.99 21.10
CA GLU A 89 -2.76 -14.24 21.87
C GLU A 89 -4.03 -14.63 22.64
N GLY A 90 -5.19 -14.17 22.18
CA GLY A 90 -6.49 -14.39 22.83
C GLY A 90 -6.73 -13.55 24.09
N VAL A 91 -5.83 -12.62 24.42
CA VAL A 91 -5.92 -11.79 25.62
C VAL A 91 -6.06 -10.31 25.26
N GLU A 92 -6.71 -9.57 26.15
CA GLU A 92 -6.76 -8.11 26.09
C GLU A 92 -5.60 -7.50 26.90
N GLY A 93 -5.21 -6.27 26.55
CA GLY A 93 -4.24 -5.52 27.35
C GLY A 93 -2.84 -5.50 26.79
N GLN A 94 -2.63 -6.01 25.57
CA GLN A 94 -1.36 -5.85 24.87
C GLN A 94 -1.12 -4.39 24.51
N LYS A 95 0.13 -3.92 24.67
CA LYS A 95 0.50 -2.51 24.36
C LYS A 95 0.35 -2.23 22.88
N VAL A 96 -0.32 -1.14 22.55
CA VAL A 96 -0.50 -0.65 21.18
C VAL A 96 0.34 0.59 20.99
N TYR A 97 1.15 0.60 19.92
CA TYR A 97 2.14 1.63 19.64
C TYR A 97 1.74 2.44 18.40
N SER A 98 2.06 3.74 18.41
CA SER A 98 1.98 4.56 17.19
C SER A 98 3.03 4.09 16.17
N ILE A 99 2.61 3.87 14.92
CA ILE A 99 3.51 3.40 13.85
C ILE A 99 4.52 4.46 13.40
N ALA A 100 4.23 5.75 13.60
CA ALA A 100 5.07 6.88 13.20
C ALA A 100 4.76 8.11 14.04
N ASP A 101 5.60 9.15 13.93
CA ASP A 101 5.32 10.47 14.49
C ASP A 101 4.04 11.06 13.89
N GLY A 102 3.25 11.73 14.72
CA GLY A 102 2.01 12.35 14.25
C GLY A 102 1.21 13.03 15.35
N TYR A 103 -0.06 13.17 15.13
CA TYR A 103 -1.01 13.70 16.12
C TYR A 103 -2.34 12.95 16.04
N ILE A 104 -3.02 12.83 17.17
CA ILE A 104 -4.33 12.21 17.22
C ILE A 104 -5.33 13.14 16.58
N SER A 105 -5.84 12.75 15.41
CA SER A 105 -6.79 13.52 14.62
C SER A 105 -8.25 13.21 14.95
N ARG A 106 -8.52 12.01 15.49
CA ARG A 106 -9.87 11.59 15.85
C ARG A 106 -9.84 10.54 16.96
N ILE A 107 -10.77 10.63 17.91
CA ILE A 107 -11.05 9.58 18.89
C ILE A 107 -12.54 9.25 18.82
N LYS A 108 -12.84 7.97 18.79
CA LYS A 108 -14.20 7.44 18.80
C LYS A 108 -14.37 6.43 19.91
N VAL A 109 -15.47 6.50 20.64
CA VAL A 109 -15.95 5.48 21.55
C VAL A 109 -17.40 5.18 21.19
N SER A 110 -17.70 3.91 20.92
CA SER A 110 -19.05 3.45 20.58
C SER A 110 -19.27 2.03 21.10
N THR A 111 -20.52 1.66 21.25
CA THR A 111 -20.93 0.30 21.65
C THR A 111 -20.85 -0.69 20.50
N TRP A 112 -20.82 -0.21 19.26
CA TRP A 112 -20.76 -1.00 18.03
C TRP A 112 -19.60 -0.60 17.10
N GLY A 113 -19.39 -1.37 16.05
CA GLY A 113 -18.35 -1.14 15.07
C GLY A 113 -16.96 -1.18 15.69
N TYR A 114 -16.15 -0.14 15.53
CA TYR A 114 -14.77 -0.08 16.03
C TYR A 114 -14.63 0.00 17.56
N GLY A 115 -15.73 0.17 18.29
CA GLY A 115 -15.65 0.34 19.74
C GLY A 115 -14.85 1.57 20.15
N LYS A 116 -13.79 1.38 20.93
CA LYS A 116 -12.81 2.41 21.24
C LYS A 116 -11.76 2.43 20.14
N ALA A 117 -11.63 3.58 19.46
CA ALA A 117 -10.72 3.75 18.33
C ALA A 117 -9.95 5.07 18.38
N ILE A 118 -8.70 5.04 17.93
CA ILE A 118 -7.82 6.20 17.76
C ILE A 118 -7.43 6.29 16.28
N TYR A 119 -7.44 7.51 15.76
CA TYR A 119 -6.93 7.86 14.44
C TYR A 119 -5.74 8.80 14.62
N ILE A 120 -4.60 8.46 14.03
CA ILE A 120 -3.38 9.26 14.10
C ILE A 120 -3.00 9.68 12.70
N THR A 121 -2.95 10.99 12.47
CA THR A 121 -2.47 11.55 11.21
C THR A 121 -0.96 11.72 11.28
N HIS A 122 -0.27 11.25 10.24
CA HIS A 122 1.18 11.27 10.07
C HIS A 122 1.56 12.25 8.94
N PRO A 123 1.83 13.54 9.23
CA PRO A 123 2.02 14.56 8.19
C PRO A 123 3.19 14.30 7.25
N LYS A 124 4.26 13.63 7.75
CA LYS A 124 5.44 13.31 6.92
C LYS A 124 5.15 12.30 5.82
N THR A 125 4.14 11.43 6.01
CA THR A 125 3.83 10.34 5.07
C THR A 125 2.53 10.55 4.31
N GLY A 126 1.68 11.49 4.76
CA GLY A 126 0.34 11.71 4.21
C GLY A 126 -0.65 10.60 4.55
N HIS A 127 -0.33 9.75 5.55
CA HIS A 127 -1.20 8.66 5.98
C HIS A 127 -1.84 8.92 7.34
N THR A 128 -2.95 8.24 7.58
CA THR A 128 -3.63 8.17 8.88
C THR A 128 -3.72 6.71 9.30
N SER A 129 -3.17 6.38 10.47
CA SER A 129 -3.33 5.05 11.07
C SER A 129 -4.56 5.00 11.97
N VAL A 130 -5.25 3.86 11.98
CA VAL A 130 -6.44 3.61 12.79
C VAL A 130 -6.21 2.38 13.65
N TYR A 131 -6.50 2.50 14.93
CA TYR A 131 -6.39 1.45 15.93
C TYR A 131 -7.75 1.28 16.59
N ALA A 132 -8.33 0.09 16.51
CA ALA A 132 -9.69 -0.14 16.99
C ALA A 132 -9.81 -1.37 17.89
N HIS A 133 -11.01 -1.57 18.44
CA HIS A 133 -11.34 -2.57 19.44
C HIS A 133 -10.53 -2.45 20.74
N LEU A 134 -10.06 -1.23 21.05
CA LEU A 134 -9.17 -0.97 22.18
C LEU A 134 -9.86 -1.23 23.53
N LYS A 135 -9.09 -1.69 24.53
CA LYS A 135 -9.54 -1.84 25.92
C LYS A 135 -9.56 -0.49 26.64
N THR A 136 -8.41 0.18 26.61
CA THR A 136 -8.19 1.48 27.26
C THR A 136 -7.25 2.32 26.42
N PHE A 137 -7.36 3.62 26.55
CA PHE A 137 -6.38 4.57 26.03
C PHE A 137 -5.20 4.75 26.99
N SER A 138 -4.08 5.28 26.53
CA SER A 138 -3.00 5.71 27.43
C SER A 138 -3.49 6.81 28.36
N THR A 139 -2.86 6.98 29.53
CA THR A 139 -3.28 7.93 30.56
C THR A 139 -3.49 9.35 30.02
N LYS A 140 -2.57 9.79 29.14
CA LYS A 140 -2.63 11.10 28.47
C LYS A 140 -3.91 11.25 27.64
N ILE A 141 -4.23 10.25 26.84
CA ILE A 141 -5.40 10.24 25.95
C ILE A 141 -6.68 10.06 26.77
N ASP A 142 -6.67 9.12 27.72
CA ASP A 142 -7.83 8.80 28.55
C ASP A 142 -8.35 10.00 29.36
N SER A 143 -7.44 10.85 29.83
CA SER A 143 -7.82 12.08 30.55
C SER A 143 -8.65 13.04 29.69
N ILE A 144 -8.35 13.12 28.39
CA ILE A 144 -9.09 13.95 27.45
C ILE A 144 -10.42 13.29 27.07
N VAL A 145 -10.41 11.99 26.85
CA VAL A 145 -11.60 11.19 26.59
C VAL A 145 -12.62 11.34 27.73
N LYS A 146 -12.17 11.23 28.98
CA LYS A 146 -13.03 11.44 30.16
C LYS A 146 -13.67 12.85 30.18
N LYS A 147 -12.89 13.90 29.90
CA LYS A 147 -13.42 15.27 29.81
C LYS A 147 -14.51 15.37 28.74
N GLU A 148 -14.32 14.74 27.57
CA GLU A 148 -15.34 14.76 26.51
C GLU A 148 -16.58 13.95 26.88
N HIS A 149 -16.47 12.83 27.60
CA HIS A 149 -17.61 12.07 28.15
C HIS A 149 -18.46 12.95 29.08
N TYR A 150 -17.81 13.60 30.06
CA TYR A 150 -18.51 14.48 30.99
C TYR A 150 -19.12 15.68 30.30
N LYS A 151 -18.38 16.29 29.35
CA LYS A 151 -18.88 17.45 28.60
C LYS A 151 -20.12 17.12 27.74
N LYS A 152 -20.16 15.92 27.17
CA LYS A 152 -21.27 15.47 26.32
C LYS A 152 -22.36 14.70 27.10
N GLU A 153 -22.11 14.39 28.35
CA GLU A 153 -22.98 13.54 29.17
C GLU A 153 -23.35 12.23 28.45
N SER A 154 -22.40 11.67 27.73
CA SER A 154 -22.61 10.50 26.88
C SER A 154 -21.41 9.54 26.94
N PHE A 155 -21.71 8.23 26.96
CA PHE A 155 -20.71 7.19 26.78
C PHE A 155 -20.17 7.17 25.35
N GLU A 156 -21.02 7.41 24.36
CA GLU A 156 -20.61 7.45 22.96
C GLU A 156 -20.08 8.83 22.58
N ILE A 157 -18.84 8.87 22.15
CA ILE A 157 -18.20 10.10 21.69
C ILE A 157 -17.52 9.88 20.33
N ASN A 158 -17.50 10.94 19.57
CA ASN A 158 -16.75 11.05 18.34
C ASN A 158 -16.26 12.49 18.24
N PHE A 159 -14.97 12.71 18.47
CA PHE A 159 -14.44 14.06 18.51
C PHE A 159 -13.07 14.14 17.83
N TYR A 160 -12.74 15.35 17.43
CA TYR A 160 -11.55 15.68 16.68
C TYR A 160 -10.73 16.67 17.50
N PRO A 161 -9.66 16.21 18.20
CA PRO A 161 -8.77 17.09 18.94
C PRO A 161 -8.12 18.12 18.03
N ASN A 162 -7.77 19.30 18.58
CA ASN A 162 -6.92 20.23 17.85
C ASN A 162 -5.59 19.59 17.52
N LYS A 163 -5.02 19.88 16.34
CA LYS A 163 -3.81 19.29 15.82
C LYS A 163 -2.65 19.31 16.82
N ASP A 164 -2.51 20.37 17.60
CA ASP A 164 -1.42 20.57 18.55
C ASP A 164 -1.72 20.01 19.95
N ALA A 165 -2.94 19.51 20.19
CA ALA A 165 -3.36 19.07 21.53
C ALA A 165 -2.78 17.71 21.93
N LEU A 166 -2.59 16.80 20.99
CA LEU A 166 -2.21 15.41 21.22
C LEU A 166 -1.19 14.92 20.18
N SER A 167 0.04 15.44 20.26
CA SER A 167 1.16 14.88 19.51
C SER A 167 1.56 13.51 20.05
N VAL A 168 1.98 12.62 19.17
CA VAL A 168 2.51 11.29 19.47
C VAL A 168 3.81 11.04 18.70
N ASN A 169 4.72 10.31 19.31
CA ASN A 169 5.97 9.91 18.67
C ASN A 169 5.85 8.47 18.14
N LYS A 170 6.65 8.14 17.12
CA LYS A 170 6.83 6.75 16.68
C LYS A 170 7.21 5.87 17.88
N GLY A 171 6.49 4.76 18.07
CA GLY A 171 6.72 3.85 19.19
C GLY A 171 6.15 4.29 20.54
N GLU A 172 5.43 5.40 20.61
CA GLU A 172 4.73 5.79 21.84
C GLU A 172 3.54 4.84 22.11
N ILE A 173 3.36 4.41 23.36
CA ILE A 173 2.22 3.60 23.76
C ILE A 173 0.98 4.50 23.78
N ILE A 174 0.02 4.21 22.91
CA ILE A 174 -1.21 5.01 22.74
C ILE A 174 -2.42 4.38 23.41
N ALA A 175 -2.42 3.04 23.56
CA ALA A 175 -3.55 2.28 24.06
C ALA A 175 -3.16 0.88 24.50
N LEU A 176 -4.12 0.14 25.03
CA LEU A 176 -4.07 -1.32 25.21
C LEU A 176 -5.10 -1.98 24.28
N SER A 177 -4.73 -3.10 23.65
CA SER A 177 -5.62 -3.90 22.82
C SER A 177 -6.80 -4.47 23.63
N GLY A 178 -7.91 -4.75 22.98
CA GLY A 178 -9.12 -5.18 23.66
C GLY A 178 -10.08 -5.98 22.79
N ASN A 179 -11.36 -5.86 23.12
CA ASN A 179 -12.47 -6.52 22.44
C ASN A 179 -13.72 -5.61 22.44
N SER A 180 -13.54 -4.28 22.39
CA SER A 180 -14.66 -3.33 22.44
C SER A 180 -15.38 -3.20 21.09
N GLY A 181 -16.66 -2.81 21.10
CA GLY A 181 -17.46 -2.63 19.90
C GLY A 181 -17.96 -3.94 19.29
N GLY A 182 -18.01 -4.01 17.98
CA GLY A 182 -18.50 -5.17 17.21
C GLY A 182 -17.45 -6.26 17.00
N SER A 183 -16.74 -6.64 18.06
CA SER A 183 -15.70 -7.67 18.04
C SER A 183 -16.15 -8.92 18.75
N SER A 184 -15.75 -10.10 18.21
CA SER A 184 -16.07 -11.42 18.76
C SER A 184 -14.94 -12.06 19.57
N GLY A 185 -13.80 -11.39 19.72
CA GLY A 185 -12.64 -11.88 20.44
C GLY A 185 -11.52 -10.87 20.52
N ALA A 186 -10.61 -11.03 21.48
CA ALA A 186 -9.49 -10.10 21.68
C ALA A 186 -8.57 -10.04 20.45
N HIS A 187 -8.43 -8.87 19.85
CA HIS A 187 -7.52 -8.58 18.74
C HIS A 187 -7.31 -7.07 18.60
N LEU A 188 -6.35 -6.68 17.77
CA LEU A 188 -6.19 -5.29 17.32
C LEU A 188 -6.63 -5.20 15.86
N HIS A 189 -7.68 -4.42 15.59
CA HIS A 189 -7.99 -3.97 14.24
C HIS A 189 -7.13 -2.77 13.90
N PHE A 190 -6.37 -2.87 12.81
CA PHE A 190 -5.39 -1.87 12.40
C PHE A 190 -5.56 -1.49 10.93
N GLU A 191 -5.58 -0.17 10.65
CA GLU A 191 -5.69 0.35 9.29
C GLU A 191 -4.61 1.39 9.00
N ILE A 192 -4.30 1.54 7.70
CA ILE A 192 -3.62 2.70 7.14
C ILE A 192 -4.54 3.29 6.08
N ARG A 193 -4.72 4.60 6.13
CA ARG A 193 -5.56 5.36 5.20
C ARG A 193 -4.76 6.48 4.55
N ASP A 194 -5.09 6.83 3.33
CA ASP A 194 -4.72 8.11 2.76
C ASP A 194 -5.41 9.23 3.54
N THR A 195 -4.63 10.20 4.04
CA THR A 195 -5.17 11.24 4.93
C THR A 195 -6.18 12.16 4.25
N GLN A 196 -6.03 12.42 2.96
CA GLN A 196 -6.89 13.38 2.24
C GLN A 196 -8.22 12.75 1.84
N THR A 197 -8.17 11.52 1.36
CA THR A 197 -9.34 10.82 0.81
C THR A 197 -10.01 9.88 1.82
N GLU A 198 -9.36 9.61 2.97
CA GLU A 198 -9.74 8.61 3.98
C GLU A 198 -9.87 7.18 3.42
N ARG A 199 -9.41 6.94 2.20
CA ARG A 199 -9.44 5.61 1.58
C ARG A 199 -8.47 4.68 2.29
N PRO A 200 -8.91 3.47 2.69
CA PRO A 200 -8.04 2.48 3.29
C PRO A 200 -7.03 1.94 2.27
N ILE A 201 -5.81 1.72 2.74
CA ILE A 201 -4.69 1.17 1.97
C ILE A 201 -4.31 -0.15 2.64
N ASN A 202 -3.94 -1.15 1.86
CA ASN A 202 -3.54 -2.44 2.42
C ASN A 202 -2.29 -2.30 3.33
N PRO A 203 -2.41 -2.54 4.65
CA PRO A 203 -1.28 -2.39 5.57
C PRO A 203 -0.09 -3.30 5.24
N LEU A 204 -0.31 -4.42 4.56
CA LEU A 204 0.76 -5.34 4.15
C LEU A 204 1.76 -4.74 3.17
N GLN A 205 1.42 -3.63 2.51
CA GLN A 205 2.32 -2.92 1.58
C GLN A 205 3.39 -2.09 2.29
N PHE A 206 3.31 -1.93 3.62
CA PHE A 206 4.18 -1.04 4.40
C PHE A 206 5.32 -1.75 5.13
N GLY A 207 5.65 -2.98 4.74
CA GLY A 207 6.84 -3.71 5.22
C GLY A 207 6.72 -4.28 6.63
N PHE A 208 5.53 -4.41 7.19
CA PHE A 208 5.33 -5.12 8.44
C PHE A 208 5.74 -6.59 8.30
N ASN A 209 6.45 -7.12 9.29
CA ASN A 209 6.94 -8.49 9.27
C ASN A 209 5.80 -9.48 9.55
N ILE A 210 5.03 -9.78 8.50
CA ILE A 210 3.97 -10.78 8.49
C ILE A 210 4.38 -11.86 7.49
N ALA A 211 4.63 -13.07 8.00
CA ALA A 211 5.03 -14.17 7.14
C ALA A 211 3.84 -14.65 6.31
N ASP A 212 3.99 -14.56 4.99
CA ASP A 212 3.05 -15.10 4.01
C ASP A 212 3.82 -15.60 2.79
N ASN A 213 4.02 -16.92 2.71
CA ASN A 213 4.63 -17.59 1.58
C ASN A 213 3.77 -18.76 1.07
N ILE A 214 2.51 -18.83 1.50
CA ILE A 214 1.56 -19.85 1.09
C ILE A 214 0.71 -19.28 -0.06
N ALA A 215 0.86 -19.86 -1.24
CA ALA A 215 0.08 -19.43 -2.39
C ALA A 215 -1.43 -19.74 -2.22
N PRO A 216 -2.31 -18.86 -2.72
CA PRO A 216 -3.76 -19.07 -2.65
C PRO A 216 -4.18 -20.37 -3.31
N THR A 217 -5.20 -21.01 -2.77
CA THR A 217 -5.77 -22.24 -3.32
C THR A 217 -7.04 -21.94 -4.10
N LEU A 218 -7.01 -22.15 -5.40
CA LEU A 218 -8.17 -22.01 -6.27
C LEU A 218 -8.99 -23.31 -6.26
N LYS A 219 -10.30 -23.23 -6.06
CA LYS A 219 -11.22 -24.40 -5.98
C LYS A 219 -12.19 -24.48 -7.13
N LYS A 220 -12.85 -23.39 -7.46
CA LYS A 220 -13.88 -23.35 -8.49
C LYS A 220 -13.85 -22.04 -9.26
N LEU A 221 -14.17 -22.12 -10.52
CA LEU A 221 -14.46 -21.01 -11.39
C LEU A 221 -15.97 -20.97 -11.64
N LYS A 222 -16.60 -19.81 -11.49
CA LYS A 222 -17.97 -19.60 -11.90
C LYS A 222 -18.02 -18.56 -12.99
N ILE A 223 -18.62 -18.92 -14.11
CA ILE A 223 -18.83 -18.03 -15.25
C ILE A 223 -20.29 -17.61 -15.23
N TYR A 224 -20.54 -16.34 -15.28
CA TYR A 224 -21.88 -15.75 -15.32
C TYR A 224 -22.17 -15.23 -16.72
N ALA A 225 -23.21 -15.76 -17.38
CA ALA A 225 -23.69 -15.17 -18.61
C ALA A 225 -24.29 -13.80 -18.35
N LEU A 226 -23.86 -12.78 -19.09
CA LEU A 226 -24.42 -11.44 -19.07
C LEU A 226 -25.30 -11.23 -20.31
N ASP A 227 -26.31 -10.40 -20.19
CA ASP A 227 -27.25 -10.05 -21.27
C ASP A 227 -27.81 -11.29 -22.01
N THR A 228 -27.50 -11.41 -23.30
CA THR A 228 -27.93 -12.52 -24.17
C THR A 228 -26.86 -13.61 -24.32
N THR A 229 -25.81 -13.57 -23.53
CA THR A 229 -24.66 -14.50 -23.60
C THR A 229 -25.09 -15.94 -23.36
N LEU A 230 -24.54 -16.83 -24.16
CA LEU A 230 -24.68 -18.29 -24.00
C LEU A 230 -23.33 -18.88 -23.51
N ILE A 231 -23.45 -19.82 -22.58
CA ILE A 231 -22.33 -20.65 -22.11
C ILE A 231 -22.71 -22.08 -22.48
N ASP A 232 -21.90 -22.73 -23.32
CA ASP A 232 -22.16 -24.05 -23.89
C ASP A 232 -23.57 -24.15 -24.50
N GLY A 233 -24.05 -23.09 -25.16
CA GLY A 233 -25.38 -23.00 -25.78
C GLY A 233 -26.52 -22.67 -24.82
N TYR A 234 -26.27 -22.45 -23.54
CA TYR A 234 -27.29 -22.15 -22.53
C TYR A 234 -27.10 -20.78 -21.89
N ARG A 235 -28.17 -20.06 -21.61
CA ARG A 235 -28.18 -18.78 -20.90
C ARG A 235 -28.18 -19.01 -19.38
N LYS A 236 -27.10 -19.59 -18.86
CA LYS A 236 -26.93 -19.91 -17.41
C LYS A 236 -25.51 -19.68 -16.97
N SER A 237 -25.33 -19.53 -15.66
CA SER A 237 -23.98 -19.60 -15.08
C SER A 237 -23.46 -21.03 -15.08
N LYS A 238 -22.16 -21.22 -15.30
CA LYS A 238 -21.49 -22.51 -15.22
C LYS A 238 -20.45 -22.49 -14.10
N ILE A 239 -20.44 -23.55 -13.28
CA ILE A 239 -19.41 -23.75 -12.24
C ILE A 239 -18.49 -24.86 -12.74
N ILE A 240 -17.19 -24.58 -12.73
CA ILE A 240 -16.13 -25.50 -13.18
C ILE A 240 -15.21 -25.75 -12.00
N THR A 241 -14.89 -27.01 -11.74
CA THR A 241 -13.89 -27.38 -10.73
C THR A 241 -12.50 -27.07 -11.28
N ILE A 242 -11.65 -26.51 -10.43
CA ILE A 242 -10.25 -26.23 -10.75
C ILE A 242 -9.40 -27.34 -10.12
N ASN A 243 -8.59 -27.99 -10.96
CA ASN A 243 -7.62 -29.00 -10.53
C ASN A 243 -6.25 -28.37 -10.32
N LYS A 244 -5.52 -28.84 -9.29
CA LYS A 244 -4.13 -28.44 -9.05
C LYS A 244 -3.23 -29.65 -9.24
N LYS A 245 -2.24 -29.51 -10.13
CA LYS A 245 -1.17 -30.48 -10.34
C LYS A 245 0.17 -29.76 -10.48
N ASP A 246 1.18 -30.13 -9.72
CA ASP A 246 2.53 -29.58 -9.79
C ASP A 246 2.58 -28.04 -9.77
N ASP A 247 1.85 -27.44 -8.81
CA ASP A 247 1.67 -25.99 -8.64
C ASP A 247 1.00 -25.22 -9.80
N LYS A 248 0.46 -25.96 -10.78
CA LYS A 248 -0.35 -25.40 -11.87
C LYS A 248 -1.83 -25.69 -11.65
N TYR A 249 -2.65 -24.71 -11.98
CA TYR A 249 -4.08 -24.84 -11.98
C TYR A 249 -4.61 -25.06 -13.40
N SER A 250 -5.55 -25.98 -13.55
CA SER A 250 -6.20 -26.31 -14.81
C SER A 250 -7.68 -26.59 -14.62
N ILE A 251 -8.43 -26.55 -15.71
CA ILE A 251 -9.81 -26.98 -15.79
C ILE A 251 -9.92 -28.12 -16.80
N ASP A 252 -10.76 -29.11 -16.55
CA ASP A 252 -10.95 -30.25 -17.44
C ASP A 252 -11.78 -29.91 -18.67
N GLU A 253 -12.66 -28.92 -18.55
CA GLU A 253 -13.54 -28.47 -19.61
C GLU A 253 -13.27 -27.03 -20.01
N THR A 254 -13.13 -26.77 -21.31
CA THR A 254 -13.06 -25.40 -21.83
C THR A 254 -14.46 -24.95 -22.25
N PRO A 255 -15.11 -24.04 -21.52
CA PRO A 255 -16.46 -23.58 -21.87
C PRO A 255 -16.43 -22.75 -23.14
N ILE A 256 -17.44 -22.95 -24.00
CA ILE A 256 -17.68 -22.11 -25.19
C ILE A 256 -18.56 -20.95 -24.76
N ILE A 257 -18.08 -19.71 -24.92
CA ILE A 257 -18.80 -18.51 -24.52
C ILE A 257 -19.03 -17.64 -25.74
N ASN A 258 -20.30 -17.29 -25.97
CA ASN A 258 -20.69 -16.38 -27.04
C ASN A 258 -21.41 -15.17 -26.45
N GLY A 259 -20.67 -14.05 -26.29
CA GLY A 259 -21.12 -12.79 -25.73
C GLY A 259 -20.33 -12.34 -24.50
N SER A 260 -20.89 -11.40 -23.70
CA SER A 260 -20.28 -10.82 -22.52
C SER A 260 -20.49 -11.72 -21.31
N PHE A 261 -19.46 -11.85 -20.49
CA PHE A 261 -19.53 -12.68 -19.28
C PHE A 261 -18.76 -12.05 -18.11
N ALA A 262 -19.12 -12.43 -16.89
CA ALA A 262 -18.35 -12.16 -15.68
C ALA A 262 -17.80 -13.45 -15.11
N VAL A 263 -16.68 -13.33 -14.39
CA VAL A 263 -15.97 -14.46 -13.79
C VAL A 263 -15.93 -14.28 -12.28
N GLY A 264 -16.31 -15.32 -11.55
CA GLY A 264 -16.11 -15.45 -10.11
C GLY A 264 -15.18 -16.61 -9.81
N ILE A 265 -14.27 -16.42 -8.86
CA ILE A 265 -13.36 -17.47 -8.40
C ILE A 265 -13.69 -17.78 -6.95
N PHE A 266 -13.91 -19.08 -6.64
CA PHE A 266 -13.92 -19.56 -5.28
C PHE A 266 -12.50 -19.96 -4.90
N THR A 267 -11.89 -19.18 -4.01
CA THR A 267 -10.52 -19.35 -3.55
C THR A 267 -10.46 -19.15 -2.05
N TYR A 268 -9.45 -19.72 -1.41
CA TYR A 268 -9.06 -19.36 -0.06
C TYR A 268 -7.54 -19.19 0.01
N ASP A 269 -7.11 -18.33 0.88
CA ASP A 269 -5.72 -18.04 1.15
C ASP A 269 -5.41 -18.31 2.61
N ARG A 270 -4.20 -18.79 2.89
CA ARG A 270 -3.73 -19.09 4.25
C ARG A 270 -2.44 -18.34 4.47
N LEU A 271 -2.39 -17.58 5.53
CA LEU A 271 -1.13 -17.04 6.01
C LEU A 271 -0.37 -18.13 6.80
N ASN A 272 0.95 -18.00 6.86
CA ASN A 272 1.77 -18.85 7.71
C ASN A 272 1.30 -18.74 9.17
N ASP A 273 1.15 -19.88 9.83
CA ASP A 273 0.76 -19.98 11.24
C ASP A 273 -0.62 -19.37 11.58
N SER A 274 -1.43 -19.07 10.58
CA SER A 274 -2.77 -18.54 10.76
C SER A 274 -3.75 -19.12 9.73
N TYR A 275 -4.89 -19.62 10.21
CA TYR A 275 -6.00 -20.02 9.35
C TYR A 275 -6.89 -18.80 9.12
N ASN A 276 -6.69 -18.10 8.00
CA ASN A 276 -7.65 -17.12 7.50
C ASN A 276 -8.68 -17.83 6.63
N LYS A 277 -9.92 -17.42 6.74
CA LYS A 277 -11.02 -18.00 5.98
C LYS A 277 -11.16 -17.29 4.63
#